data_63c231def2dc23afa41c41635ef28347
#
_entry.id   63c231def2dc23afa41c41635ef28347
#
_cell.length_a   1.000
_cell.length_b   1.000
_cell.length_c   1.000
_cell.angle_alpha   90.00
_cell.angle_beta   90.00
_cell.angle_gamma   90.00
#
_symmetry.space_group_name_H-M   'P 1'
#
loop_
_entity.id
_entity.type
_entity.pdbx_description
1 polymer ?
#
loop_
_entity_poly.entity_id
_entity_poly.type
_entity_poly.pdbx_seq_one_letter_code
_entity_poly.pdbx_strand_id
1 'polypeptide(L)'
;MPIIDPLCRSRSARAINYARKAVLGLICMLCLGSCSLLESLYENSPQLVFWWLDSYLDFRSDQSPIVKEELQALQKWHRETQLPQALGLIQELMPVSHLELSSEQTCGIERKVLQTLPEVIARLAPSIARVASSFSAEQTKTLQSNFDKKNKEWIREWMSGTPSERLEHQTDKGLEQARDLYGRISNAQKWTIQSLAQNAGFEPAKTLAIKLYRQDETLKALEKLNALKTKTDLSAESLLKDSEQIVRDWLNRAAHIKDPDLLEYSERRLKVNCEAVAAFHNTTTPEQRAKARAKLKAYESVVLKLVKAQ
;
A
#
# COMPACT_ATOMS: atom_id res chain seq x y z
N MET A 1 27.03 61.89 27.37
CA MET A 1 26.68 60.71 28.14
C MET A 1 25.15 60.50 28.02
N PRO A 2 24.64 59.61 27.21
CA PRO A 2 23.20 59.28 27.23
C PRO A 2 23.00 58.04 28.10
N ILE A 3 22.07 58.18 29.03
CA ILE A 3 21.63 57.17 29.98
C ILE A 3 20.82 56.10 29.22
N ILE A 4 21.31 54.83 29.17
CA ILE A 4 20.64 53.69 28.55
C ILE A 4 19.68 53.09 29.58
N ASP A 5 18.39 53.15 29.27
CA ASP A 5 17.26 52.71 30.04
C ASP A 5 17.26 51.15 30.23
N PRO A 6 17.27 50.66 31.49
CA PRO A 6 17.32 49.20 31.77
C PRO A 6 15.99 48.42 31.51
N LEU A 7 14.92 49.08 31.05
CA LEU A 7 13.61 48.46 30.85
C LEU A 7 13.44 47.74 29.50
N CYS A 8 14.37 47.90 28.55
CA CYS A 8 14.28 47.25 27.23
C CYS A 8 14.80 45.80 27.20
N ARG A 9 15.58 45.37 28.24
CA ARG A 9 16.15 43.99 28.28
C ARG A 9 15.20 42.90 28.80
N SER A 10 14.13 43.29 29.51
CA SER A 10 13.20 42.29 30.09
C SER A 10 12.08 41.83 29.16
N ARG A 11 11.77 42.60 28.11
CA ARG A 11 10.72 42.27 27.15
C ARG A 11 11.18 41.26 26.09
N SER A 12 12.44 41.31 25.63
CA SER A 12 12.99 40.37 24.66
C SER A 12 13.18 38.95 25.21
N ALA A 13 13.60 38.82 26.50
CA ALA A 13 13.77 37.53 27.16
C ALA A 13 12.44 36.77 27.39
N ARG A 14 11.37 37.52 27.66
CA ARG A 14 10.01 36.92 27.80
C ARG A 14 9.45 36.49 26.42
N ALA A 15 9.61 37.29 25.39
CA ALA A 15 9.18 36.95 24.04
C ALA A 15 9.87 35.68 23.49
N ILE A 16 11.18 35.54 23.75
CA ILE A 16 11.97 34.33 23.36
C ILE A 16 11.49 33.09 24.14
N ASN A 17 11.14 33.22 25.41
CA ASN A 17 10.61 32.11 26.20
C ASN A 17 9.18 31.67 25.76
N TYR A 18 8.31 32.60 25.37
CA TYR A 18 7.00 32.28 24.80
C TYR A 18 7.12 31.60 23.43
N ALA A 19 8.01 32.10 22.55
CA ALA A 19 8.29 31.48 21.27
C ALA A 19 8.86 30.05 21.43
N ARG A 20 9.77 29.82 22.36
CA ARG A 20 10.31 28.50 22.71
C ARG A 20 9.23 27.53 23.22
N LYS A 21 8.34 28.01 24.11
CA LYS A 21 7.23 27.18 24.62
C LYS A 21 6.19 26.89 23.54
N ALA A 22 5.90 27.84 22.64
CA ALA A 22 5.02 27.61 21.48
C ALA A 22 5.60 26.61 20.48
N VAL A 23 6.90 26.70 20.19
CA VAL A 23 7.61 25.73 19.33
C VAL A 23 7.69 24.34 19.97
N LEU A 24 7.97 24.23 21.29
CA LEU A 24 7.90 22.94 21.98
C LEU A 24 6.48 22.38 22.01
N GLY A 25 5.45 23.20 22.23
CA GLY A 25 4.05 22.80 22.15
C GLY A 25 3.66 22.29 20.75
N LEU A 26 4.14 22.96 19.68
CA LEU A 26 3.91 22.55 18.29
C LEU A 26 4.64 21.24 17.95
N ILE A 27 5.87 21.05 18.45
CA ILE A 27 6.63 19.80 18.29
C ILE A 27 5.97 18.65 19.06
N CYS A 28 5.45 18.87 20.27
CA CYS A 28 4.67 17.88 21.01
C CYS A 28 3.34 17.53 20.29
N MET A 29 2.64 18.49 19.70
CA MET A 29 1.44 18.21 18.87
C MET A 29 1.77 17.41 17.61
N LEU A 30 2.91 17.67 16.96
CA LEU A 30 3.38 16.90 15.81
C LEU A 30 3.79 15.45 16.16
N CYS A 31 4.31 15.22 17.37
CA CYS A 31 4.65 13.87 17.85
C CYS A 31 3.43 13.04 18.25
N LEU A 32 2.33 13.67 18.67
CA LEU A 32 1.05 12.99 18.99
C LEU A 32 0.21 12.74 17.74
N GLY A 33 0.52 13.39 16.60
CA GLY A 33 -0.29 13.36 15.39
C GLY A 33 -0.14 12.11 14.52
N SER A 34 0.91 11.30 14.69
CA SER A 34 1.15 10.19 13.74
C SER A 34 0.16 9.02 13.91
N CYS A 35 -0.22 8.67 15.13
CA CYS A 35 -1.20 7.61 15.38
C CYS A 35 -2.63 8.06 15.05
N SER A 36 -2.99 9.30 15.39
CA SER A 36 -4.32 9.87 15.08
C SER A 36 -4.50 10.10 13.57
N LEU A 37 -3.41 10.40 12.84
CA LEU A 37 -3.46 10.52 11.39
C LEU A 37 -3.74 9.18 10.72
N LEU A 38 -3.07 8.10 11.13
CA LEU A 38 -3.28 6.77 10.56
C LEU A 38 -4.69 6.24 10.86
N GLU A 39 -5.20 6.47 12.09
CA GLU A 39 -6.57 6.18 12.48
C GLU A 39 -7.58 6.95 11.61
N SER A 40 -7.37 8.26 11.45
CA SER A 40 -8.21 9.11 10.60
C SER A 40 -8.16 8.71 9.11
N LEU A 41 -7.00 8.35 8.58
CA LEU A 41 -6.86 7.86 7.22
C LEU A 41 -7.62 6.53 7.02
N TYR A 42 -7.56 5.63 8.00
CA TYR A 42 -8.31 4.38 7.94
C TYR A 42 -9.83 4.63 8.00
N GLU A 43 -10.30 5.47 8.92
CA GLU A 43 -11.74 5.80 9.03
C GLU A 43 -12.29 6.44 7.75
N ASN A 44 -11.49 7.26 7.07
CA ASN A 44 -11.86 7.90 5.82
C ASN A 44 -11.49 7.06 4.58
N SER A 45 -10.95 5.85 4.75
CA SER A 45 -10.50 5.02 3.62
C SER A 45 -11.57 4.73 2.56
N PRO A 46 -12.86 4.50 2.88
CA PRO A 46 -13.88 4.32 1.85
C PRO A 46 -13.99 5.52 0.91
N GLN A 47 -13.94 6.73 1.46
CA GLN A 47 -14.02 7.96 0.64
C GLN A 47 -12.75 8.17 -0.19
N LEU A 48 -11.57 7.91 0.39
CA LEU A 48 -10.29 8.04 -0.31
C LEU A 48 -10.19 7.02 -1.45
N VAL A 49 -10.60 5.77 -1.21
CA VAL A 49 -10.63 4.71 -2.23
C VAL A 49 -11.68 5.04 -3.30
N PHE A 50 -12.85 5.59 -2.91
CA PHE A 50 -13.85 6.05 -3.87
C PHE A 50 -13.25 7.07 -4.85
N TRP A 51 -12.63 8.14 -4.37
CA TRP A 51 -12.02 9.16 -5.24
C TRP A 51 -10.91 8.59 -6.12
N TRP A 52 -10.11 7.67 -5.57
CA TRP A 52 -9.07 7.01 -6.37
C TRP A 52 -9.68 6.16 -7.49
N LEU A 53 -10.70 5.33 -7.21
CA LEU A 53 -11.41 4.52 -8.22
C LEU A 53 -12.12 5.41 -9.25
N ASP A 54 -12.77 6.48 -8.80
CA ASP A 54 -13.48 7.43 -9.64
C ASP A 54 -12.54 8.09 -10.68
N SER A 55 -11.31 8.41 -10.27
CA SER A 55 -10.29 8.94 -11.18
C SER A 55 -9.90 7.99 -12.33
N TYR A 56 -10.17 6.68 -12.18
CA TYR A 56 -9.92 5.67 -13.20
C TYR A 56 -11.15 5.29 -14.01
N LEU A 57 -12.33 5.32 -13.39
CA LEU A 57 -13.55 4.69 -13.90
C LEU A 57 -14.63 5.70 -14.28
N ASP A 58 -14.55 6.94 -13.79
CA ASP A 58 -15.53 8.00 -14.01
C ASP A 58 -16.96 7.51 -13.69
N PHE A 59 -17.24 7.31 -12.40
CA PHE A 59 -18.52 6.77 -11.95
C PHE A 59 -19.67 7.73 -12.24
N ARG A 60 -20.73 7.22 -12.83
CA ARG A 60 -21.99 7.95 -13.00
C ARG A 60 -22.67 8.20 -11.64
N SER A 61 -23.60 9.16 -11.64
CA SER A 61 -24.34 9.55 -10.44
C SER A 61 -25.17 8.40 -9.83
N ASP A 62 -25.64 7.46 -10.65
CA ASP A 62 -26.37 6.26 -10.21
C ASP A 62 -25.45 5.17 -9.64
N GLN A 63 -24.19 5.13 -10.03
CA GLN A 63 -23.18 4.17 -9.55
C GLN A 63 -22.53 4.60 -8.24
N SER A 64 -22.28 5.90 -8.07
CA SER A 64 -21.52 6.44 -6.94
C SER A 64 -22.07 6.05 -5.56
N PRO A 65 -23.39 6.01 -5.30
CA PRO A 65 -23.94 5.54 -4.02
C PRO A 65 -23.64 4.05 -3.77
N ILE A 66 -23.77 3.22 -4.80
CA ILE A 66 -23.53 1.76 -4.71
C ILE A 66 -22.06 1.50 -4.40
N VAL A 67 -21.14 2.18 -5.10
CA VAL A 67 -19.69 2.05 -4.85
C VAL A 67 -19.34 2.43 -3.42
N LYS A 68 -19.87 3.54 -2.91
CA LYS A 68 -19.64 4.00 -1.53
C LYS A 68 -20.16 3.02 -0.50
N GLU A 69 -21.34 2.46 -0.70
CA GLU A 69 -21.95 1.43 0.14
C GLU A 69 -21.04 0.18 0.21
N GLU A 70 -20.58 -0.32 -0.97
CA GLU A 70 -19.70 -1.48 -1.03
C GLU A 70 -18.33 -1.23 -0.37
N LEU A 71 -17.77 -0.03 -0.51
CA LEU A 71 -16.51 0.34 0.14
C LEU A 71 -16.67 0.44 1.66
N GLN A 72 -17.81 0.93 2.17
CA GLN A 72 -18.10 0.93 3.60
C GLN A 72 -18.27 -0.50 4.15
N ALA A 73 -18.99 -1.36 3.43
CA ALA A 73 -19.15 -2.76 3.78
C ALA A 73 -17.80 -3.52 3.74
N LEU A 74 -16.93 -3.19 2.79
CA LEU A 74 -15.58 -3.74 2.71
C LEU A 74 -14.71 -3.27 3.88
N GLN A 75 -14.76 -1.99 4.26
CA GLN A 75 -14.03 -1.47 5.42
C GLN A 75 -14.48 -2.17 6.71
N LYS A 76 -15.79 -2.34 6.91
CA LYS A 76 -16.33 -3.05 8.05
C LYS A 76 -15.78 -4.49 8.10
N TRP A 77 -15.89 -5.24 7.01
CA TRP A 77 -15.35 -6.59 6.92
C TRP A 77 -13.84 -6.63 7.19
N HIS A 78 -13.06 -5.70 6.60
CA HIS A 78 -11.62 -5.61 6.81
C HIS A 78 -11.28 -5.36 8.28
N ARG A 79 -12.06 -4.51 8.96
CA ARG A 79 -11.92 -4.23 10.39
C ARG A 79 -12.18 -5.47 11.24
N GLU A 80 -13.23 -6.22 10.90
CA GLU A 80 -13.69 -7.38 11.67
C GLU A 80 -12.81 -8.63 11.44
N THR A 81 -12.22 -8.79 10.24
CA THR A 81 -11.53 -10.03 9.87
C THR A 81 -10.04 -9.83 9.60
N GLN A 82 -9.64 -8.82 8.83
CA GLN A 82 -8.26 -8.65 8.39
C GLN A 82 -7.39 -7.91 9.42
N LEU A 83 -7.93 -6.90 10.11
CA LEU A 83 -7.17 -6.21 11.15
C LEU A 83 -6.77 -7.12 12.32
N PRO A 84 -7.60 -8.06 12.83
CA PRO A 84 -7.15 -9.03 13.82
C PRO A 84 -6.00 -9.92 13.34
N GLN A 85 -6.01 -10.33 12.07
CA GLN A 85 -4.91 -11.10 11.48
C GLN A 85 -3.63 -10.26 11.38
N ALA A 86 -3.74 -9.01 10.92
CA ALA A 86 -2.62 -8.07 10.88
C ALA A 86 -2.05 -7.79 12.28
N LEU A 87 -2.92 -7.67 13.30
CA LEU A 87 -2.52 -7.54 14.70
C LEU A 87 -1.68 -8.74 15.15
N GLY A 88 -2.12 -9.96 14.83
CA GLY A 88 -1.38 -11.19 15.14
C GLY A 88 0.03 -11.19 14.52
N LEU A 89 0.17 -10.75 13.26
CA LEU A 89 1.47 -10.63 12.60
C LEU A 89 2.38 -9.58 13.26
N ILE A 90 1.83 -8.43 13.67
CA ILE A 90 2.59 -7.39 14.40
C ILE A 90 3.06 -7.95 15.73
N GLN A 91 2.21 -8.65 16.46
CA GLN A 91 2.53 -9.24 17.76
C GLN A 91 3.56 -10.38 17.65
N GLU A 92 3.58 -11.11 16.55
CA GLU A 92 4.62 -12.11 16.27
C GLU A 92 5.98 -11.47 15.99
N LEU A 93 6.00 -10.34 15.26
CA LEU A 93 7.23 -9.62 14.92
C LEU A 93 7.79 -8.82 16.11
N MET A 94 6.95 -8.33 17.01
CA MET A 94 7.34 -7.44 18.09
C MET A 94 8.47 -7.99 18.99
N PRO A 95 8.42 -9.26 19.49
CA PRO A 95 9.45 -9.80 20.35
C PRO A 95 10.78 -10.04 19.63
N VAL A 96 10.79 -10.23 18.31
CA VAL A 96 12.01 -10.50 17.53
C VAL A 96 12.58 -9.25 16.84
N SER A 97 11.84 -8.15 16.82
CA SER A 97 12.20 -6.92 16.09
C SER A 97 13.48 -6.23 16.58
N HIS A 98 14.01 -6.60 17.74
CA HIS A 98 15.28 -6.09 18.29
C HIS A 98 16.44 -7.07 18.10
N LEU A 99 16.18 -8.29 17.65
CA LEU A 99 17.15 -9.35 17.38
C LEU A 99 17.55 -9.34 15.91
N GLU A 100 18.49 -10.18 15.53
CA GLU A 100 18.70 -10.53 14.14
C GLU A 100 17.54 -11.36 13.61
N LEU A 101 17.16 -11.12 12.36
CA LEU A 101 16.09 -11.83 11.68
C LEU A 101 16.67 -12.81 10.67
N SER A 102 16.16 -14.02 10.64
CA SER A 102 16.44 -14.96 9.56
C SER A 102 15.56 -14.66 8.33
N SER A 103 16.02 -15.07 7.16
CA SER A 103 15.21 -15.01 5.93
C SER A 103 13.92 -15.85 6.08
N GLU A 104 13.95 -16.95 6.83
CA GLU A 104 12.76 -17.77 7.08
C GLU A 104 11.68 -17.01 7.87
N GLN A 105 12.08 -16.20 8.85
CA GLN A 105 11.15 -15.37 9.62
C GLN A 105 10.49 -14.31 8.74
N THR A 106 11.28 -13.57 7.94
CA THR A 106 10.75 -12.51 7.06
C THR A 106 9.88 -13.08 5.93
N CYS A 107 10.32 -14.17 5.28
CA CYS A 107 9.54 -14.86 4.25
C CYS A 107 8.32 -15.57 4.83
N GLY A 108 8.37 -16.01 6.09
CA GLY A 108 7.23 -16.59 6.81
C GLY A 108 6.10 -15.58 6.98
N ILE A 109 6.40 -14.34 7.32
CA ILE A 109 5.41 -13.25 7.42
C ILE A 109 4.77 -12.98 6.04
N GLU A 110 5.59 -12.90 4.99
CA GLU A 110 5.08 -12.69 3.63
C GLU A 110 4.12 -13.81 3.19
N ARG A 111 4.48 -15.09 3.44
CA ARG A 111 3.60 -16.23 3.16
C ARG A 111 2.26 -16.13 3.90
N LYS A 112 2.26 -15.75 5.17
CA LYS A 112 1.02 -15.57 5.96
C LYS A 112 0.14 -14.48 5.35
N VAL A 113 0.70 -13.38 4.88
CA VAL A 113 -0.05 -12.33 4.17
C VAL A 113 -0.66 -12.88 2.87
N LEU A 114 0.12 -13.62 2.06
CA LEU A 114 -0.39 -14.19 0.81
C LEU A 114 -1.48 -15.25 1.04
N GLN A 115 -1.46 -15.96 2.16
CA GLN A 115 -2.49 -16.94 2.51
C GLN A 115 -3.88 -16.31 2.76
N THR A 116 -3.97 -15.00 3.01
CA THR A 116 -5.26 -14.31 3.13
C THR A 116 -5.94 -14.04 1.78
N LEU A 117 -5.22 -14.15 0.67
CA LEU A 117 -5.69 -13.77 -0.65
C LEU A 117 -6.98 -14.48 -1.11
N PRO A 118 -7.19 -15.79 -0.89
CA PRO A 118 -8.45 -16.45 -1.24
C PRO A 118 -9.66 -15.87 -0.51
N GLU A 119 -9.53 -15.55 0.77
CA GLU A 119 -10.58 -14.91 1.57
C GLU A 119 -10.91 -13.50 1.04
N VAL A 120 -9.87 -12.72 0.72
CA VAL A 120 -10.02 -11.39 0.13
C VAL A 120 -10.74 -11.46 -1.21
N ILE A 121 -10.36 -12.39 -2.10
CA ILE A 121 -11.03 -12.61 -3.39
C ILE A 121 -12.50 -13.00 -3.18
N ALA A 122 -12.78 -13.92 -2.26
CA ALA A 122 -14.13 -14.34 -1.96
C ALA A 122 -15.02 -13.18 -1.50
N ARG A 123 -14.46 -12.26 -0.70
CA ARG A 123 -15.18 -11.07 -0.20
C ARG A 123 -15.35 -9.99 -1.28
N LEU A 124 -14.34 -9.79 -2.13
CA LEU A 124 -14.37 -8.73 -3.14
C LEU A 124 -15.27 -9.07 -4.34
N ALA A 125 -15.35 -10.35 -4.72
CA ALA A 125 -16.04 -10.76 -5.96
C ALA A 125 -17.50 -10.31 -6.02
N PRO A 126 -18.36 -10.51 -5.02
CA PRO A 126 -19.75 -10.05 -5.07
C PRO A 126 -19.87 -8.52 -5.11
N SER A 127 -19.06 -7.79 -4.33
CA SER A 127 -19.05 -6.33 -4.32
C SER A 127 -18.65 -5.74 -5.68
N ILE A 128 -17.58 -6.27 -6.29
CA ILE A 128 -17.15 -5.84 -7.62
C ILE A 128 -18.20 -6.20 -8.66
N ALA A 129 -18.81 -7.38 -8.62
CA ALA A 129 -19.83 -7.80 -9.55
C ALA A 129 -21.05 -6.85 -9.52
N ARG A 130 -21.50 -6.47 -8.32
CA ARG A 130 -22.62 -5.52 -8.14
C ARG A 130 -22.35 -4.16 -8.80
N VAL A 131 -21.12 -3.66 -8.69
CA VAL A 131 -20.71 -2.37 -9.29
C VAL A 131 -20.44 -2.52 -10.78
N ALA A 132 -19.58 -3.49 -11.16
CA ALA A 132 -19.08 -3.64 -12.53
C ALA A 132 -20.18 -4.09 -13.52
N SER A 133 -21.23 -4.77 -13.05
CA SER A 133 -22.40 -5.09 -13.88
C SER A 133 -23.10 -3.85 -14.43
N SER A 134 -22.93 -2.67 -13.84
CA SER A 134 -23.49 -1.41 -14.32
C SER A 134 -22.57 -0.62 -15.27
N PHE A 135 -21.29 -1.03 -15.47
CA PHE A 135 -20.32 -0.28 -16.26
C PHE A 135 -20.72 -0.22 -17.74
N SER A 136 -20.51 0.91 -18.36
CA SER A 136 -20.71 1.11 -19.79
C SER A 136 -19.45 0.75 -20.60
N ALA A 137 -19.61 0.56 -21.90
CA ALA A 137 -18.49 0.40 -22.81
C ALA A 137 -17.56 1.63 -22.82
N GLU A 138 -18.12 2.83 -22.57
CA GLU A 138 -17.34 4.06 -22.49
C GLU A 138 -16.44 4.07 -21.23
N GLN A 139 -16.95 3.64 -20.09
CA GLN A 139 -16.15 3.51 -18.88
C GLN A 139 -15.01 2.47 -19.04
N THR A 140 -15.24 1.40 -19.81
CA THR A 140 -14.17 0.44 -20.15
C THR A 140 -13.07 1.11 -20.98
N LYS A 141 -13.41 1.97 -21.96
CA LYS A 141 -12.42 2.74 -22.72
C LYS A 141 -11.67 3.75 -21.87
N THR A 142 -12.38 4.45 -20.97
CA THR A 142 -11.76 5.37 -20.01
C THR A 142 -10.74 4.66 -19.15
N LEU A 143 -11.08 3.48 -18.61
CA LEU A 143 -10.16 2.64 -17.83
C LEU A 143 -8.93 2.24 -18.64
N GLN A 144 -9.11 1.78 -19.89
CA GLN A 144 -8.00 1.44 -20.78
C GLN A 144 -7.07 2.63 -21.03
N SER A 145 -7.63 3.80 -21.34
CA SER A 145 -6.85 5.04 -21.53
C SER A 145 -6.03 5.40 -20.28
N ASN A 146 -6.62 5.23 -19.08
CA ASN A 146 -5.93 5.47 -17.83
C ASN A 146 -4.83 4.43 -17.57
N PHE A 147 -5.04 3.17 -17.93
CA PHE A 147 -3.99 2.14 -17.91
C PHE A 147 -2.82 2.52 -18.81
N ASP A 148 -3.08 2.93 -20.06
CA ASP A 148 -2.05 3.33 -21.01
C ASP A 148 -1.23 4.53 -20.51
N LYS A 149 -1.90 5.54 -19.92
CA LYS A 149 -1.24 6.69 -19.30
C LYS A 149 -0.32 6.24 -18.17
N LYS A 150 -0.81 5.41 -17.26
CA LYS A 150 -0.04 4.90 -16.12
C LYS A 150 1.10 3.97 -16.54
N ASN A 151 0.95 3.23 -17.62
CA ASN A 151 2.02 2.41 -18.18
C ASN A 151 3.13 3.26 -18.79
N LYS A 152 2.80 4.36 -19.49
CA LYS A 152 3.79 5.32 -19.99
C LYS A 152 4.56 6.01 -18.85
N GLU A 153 3.87 6.41 -17.77
CA GLU A 153 4.50 6.96 -16.56
C GLU A 153 5.46 5.94 -15.95
N TRP A 154 5.04 4.68 -15.79
CA TRP A 154 5.84 3.60 -15.23
C TRP A 154 7.08 3.28 -16.08
N ILE A 155 6.93 3.20 -17.43
CA ILE A 155 8.04 2.99 -18.36
C ILE A 155 9.07 4.12 -18.21
N ARG A 156 8.63 5.36 -18.13
CA ARG A 156 9.51 6.51 -17.95
C ARG A 156 10.26 6.45 -16.62
N GLU A 157 9.60 6.01 -15.55
CA GLU A 157 10.21 5.93 -14.21
C GLU A 157 11.23 4.78 -14.10
N TRP A 158 10.93 3.61 -14.65
CA TRP A 158 11.67 2.38 -14.36
C TRP A 158 12.50 1.82 -15.51
N MET A 159 12.24 2.22 -16.75
CA MET A 159 12.91 1.69 -17.93
C MET A 159 13.77 2.72 -18.67
N SER A 160 13.61 4.01 -18.37
CA SER A 160 14.43 5.06 -18.96
C SER A 160 15.81 5.16 -18.31
N GLY A 161 16.74 5.83 -19.01
CA GLY A 161 18.09 6.06 -18.50
C GLY A 161 19.05 4.88 -18.65
N THR A 162 20.26 5.08 -18.18
CA THR A 162 21.34 4.09 -18.17
C THR A 162 21.10 3.02 -17.11
N PRO A 163 21.76 1.86 -17.18
CA PRO A 163 21.70 0.85 -16.10
C PRO A 163 22.10 1.41 -14.73
N SER A 164 23.06 2.32 -14.68
CA SER A 164 23.51 2.97 -13.43
C SER A 164 22.42 3.86 -12.82
N GLU A 165 21.75 4.68 -13.64
CA GLU A 165 20.66 5.54 -13.18
C GLU A 165 19.46 4.73 -12.69
N ARG A 166 19.15 3.62 -13.35
CA ARG A 166 18.09 2.71 -12.88
C ARG A 166 18.44 2.03 -11.55
N LEU A 167 19.69 1.62 -11.35
CA LEU A 167 20.17 1.07 -10.08
C LEU A 167 20.13 2.13 -8.97
N GLU A 168 20.53 3.37 -9.27
CA GLU A 168 20.43 4.49 -8.32
C GLU A 168 18.97 4.72 -7.90
N HIS A 169 18.05 4.77 -8.87
CA HIS A 169 16.61 4.90 -8.58
C HIS A 169 16.08 3.77 -7.68
N GLN A 170 16.44 2.51 -7.94
CA GLN A 170 16.07 1.38 -7.09
C GLN A 170 16.67 1.51 -5.68
N THR A 171 17.93 1.94 -5.60
CA THR A 171 18.62 2.19 -4.33
C THR A 171 17.93 3.27 -3.52
N ASP A 172 17.53 4.37 -4.15
CA ASP A 172 16.83 5.48 -3.50
C ASP A 172 15.46 5.05 -2.96
N LYS A 173 14.70 4.22 -3.69
CA LYS A 173 13.45 3.63 -3.18
C LYS A 173 13.70 2.73 -1.95
N GLY A 174 14.74 1.91 -1.97
CA GLY A 174 15.13 1.11 -0.80
C GLY A 174 15.56 1.97 0.39
N LEU A 175 16.29 3.07 0.14
CA LEU A 175 16.70 4.02 1.17
C LEU A 175 15.51 4.76 1.78
N GLU A 176 14.51 5.14 0.99
CA GLU A 176 13.28 5.76 1.47
C GLU A 176 12.55 4.84 2.45
N GLN A 177 12.34 3.58 2.08
CA GLN A 177 11.71 2.56 2.93
C GLN A 177 12.52 2.31 4.22
N ALA A 178 13.84 2.18 4.10
CA ALA A 178 14.72 1.96 5.24
C ALA A 178 14.71 3.16 6.21
N ARG A 179 14.72 4.40 5.70
CA ARG A 179 14.62 5.62 6.52
C ARG A 179 13.29 5.73 7.24
N ASP A 180 12.21 5.35 6.59
CA ASP A 180 10.88 5.36 7.18
C ASP A 180 10.80 4.43 8.40
N LEU A 181 11.42 3.26 8.34
CA LEU A 181 11.37 2.26 9.42
C LEU A 181 12.46 2.47 10.49
N TYR A 182 13.70 2.74 10.07
CA TYR A 182 14.88 2.75 10.95
C TYR A 182 15.43 4.16 11.24
N GLY A 183 14.92 5.19 10.54
CA GLY A 183 15.40 6.55 10.66
C GLY A 183 16.69 6.78 9.86
N ARG A 184 17.70 7.41 10.47
CA ARG A 184 18.93 7.77 9.76
C ARG A 184 19.70 6.53 9.30
N ILE A 185 20.05 6.48 8.01
CA ILE A 185 20.82 5.40 7.39
C ILE A 185 22.27 5.85 7.19
N SER A 186 23.23 5.02 7.59
CA SER A 186 24.66 5.28 7.42
C SER A 186 25.11 5.06 5.97
N ASN A 187 26.31 5.55 5.61
CA ASN A 187 26.89 5.30 4.29
C ASN A 187 27.12 3.79 4.05
N ALA A 188 27.58 3.04 5.06
CA ALA A 188 27.73 1.58 4.95
C ALA A 188 26.40 0.88 4.65
N GLN A 189 25.33 1.28 5.33
CA GLN A 189 23.98 0.75 5.07
C GLN A 189 23.45 1.16 3.69
N LYS A 190 23.80 2.37 3.19
CA LYS A 190 23.49 2.76 1.81
C LYS A 190 24.14 1.81 0.81
N TRP A 191 25.43 1.47 1.00
CA TRP A 191 26.11 0.47 0.19
C TRP A 191 25.46 -0.91 0.24
N THR A 192 25.00 -1.33 1.42
CA THR A 192 24.25 -2.59 1.56
C THR A 192 22.97 -2.55 0.73
N ILE A 193 22.16 -1.49 0.81
CA ILE A 193 20.93 -1.35 0.02
C ILE A 193 21.23 -1.37 -1.48
N GLN A 194 22.28 -0.68 -1.93
CA GLN A 194 22.69 -0.69 -3.33
C GLN A 194 23.09 -2.09 -3.80
N SER A 195 23.86 -2.82 -3.00
CA SER A 195 24.24 -4.20 -3.30
C SER A 195 23.01 -5.13 -3.35
N LEU A 196 22.07 -4.98 -2.41
CA LEU A 196 20.82 -5.72 -2.41
C LEU A 196 19.98 -5.39 -3.65
N ALA A 197 19.88 -4.13 -4.04
CA ALA A 197 19.17 -3.70 -5.24
C ALA A 197 19.81 -4.28 -6.52
N GLN A 198 21.13 -4.27 -6.61
CA GLN A 198 21.88 -4.84 -7.74
C GLN A 198 21.65 -6.35 -7.89
N ASN A 199 21.59 -7.07 -6.76
CA ASN A 199 21.39 -8.52 -6.74
C ASN A 199 19.92 -8.94 -6.70
N ALA A 200 19.00 -7.99 -6.61
CA ALA A 200 17.57 -8.26 -6.50
C ALA A 200 16.95 -8.91 -7.73
N GLY A 201 17.65 -8.95 -8.87
CA GLY A 201 17.11 -9.51 -10.12
C GLY A 201 15.85 -8.77 -10.60
N PHE A 202 15.78 -7.45 -10.37
CA PHE A 202 14.67 -6.65 -10.84
C PHE A 202 14.73 -6.45 -12.36
N GLU A 203 13.76 -7.02 -13.05
CA GLU A 203 13.59 -6.93 -14.50
C GLU A 203 12.38 -6.05 -14.80
N PRO A 204 12.58 -4.75 -15.14
CA PRO A 204 11.47 -3.83 -15.40
C PRO A 204 10.51 -4.34 -16.49
N ALA A 205 11.03 -4.95 -17.55
CA ALA A 205 10.21 -5.47 -18.65
C ALA A 205 9.25 -6.58 -18.16
N LYS A 206 9.73 -7.53 -17.33
CA LYS A 206 8.88 -8.60 -16.77
C LYS A 206 7.86 -8.04 -15.77
N THR A 207 8.25 -7.06 -14.95
CA THR A 207 7.31 -6.38 -14.04
C THR A 207 6.21 -5.67 -14.82
N LEU A 208 6.55 -4.99 -15.93
CA LEU A 208 5.58 -4.37 -16.82
C LEU A 208 4.69 -5.44 -17.48
N ALA A 209 5.25 -6.55 -17.95
CA ALA A 209 4.48 -7.65 -18.55
C ALA A 209 3.44 -8.22 -17.58
N ILE A 210 3.79 -8.42 -16.30
CA ILE A 210 2.84 -8.84 -15.26
C ILE A 210 1.74 -7.80 -15.06
N LYS A 211 2.08 -6.51 -15.06
CA LYS A 211 1.11 -5.42 -14.94
C LYS A 211 0.14 -5.40 -16.12
N LEU A 212 0.66 -5.52 -17.35
CA LEU A 212 -0.14 -5.56 -18.58
C LEU A 212 -1.05 -6.78 -18.61
N TYR A 213 -0.56 -7.95 -18.19
CA TYR A 213 -1.37 -9.17 -18.07
C TYR A 213 -2.58 -8.95 -17.15
N ARG A 214 -2.38 -8.34 -15.97
CA ARG A 214 -3.46 -8.07 -15.03
C ARG A 214 -4.47 -7.05 -15.57
N GLN A 215 -4.02 -6.05 -16.30
CA GLN A 215 -4.88 -5.06 -16.94
C GLN A 215 -5.71 -5.70 -18.07
N ASP A 216 -5.10 -6.53 -18.90
CA ASP A 216 -5.77 -7.29 -19.96
C ASP A 216 -6.85 -8.22 -19.41
N GLU A 217 -6.57 -8.96 -18.34
CA GLU A 217 -7.56 -9.79 -17.65
C GLU A 217 -8.72 -8.96 -17.07
N THR A 218 -8.44 -7.73 -16.62
CA THR A 218 -9.48 -6.78 -16.15
C THR A 218 -10.39 -6.35 -17.30
N LEU A 219 -9.82 -5.95 -18.44
CA LEU A 219 -10.59 -5.53 -19.61
C LEU A 219 -11.44 -6.68 -20.15
N LYS A 220 -10.87 -7.90 -20.26
CA LYS A 220 -11.60 -9.12 -20.65
C LYS A 220 -12.77 -9.44 -19.72
N ALA A 221 -12.61 -9.22 -18.41
CA ALA A 221 -13.70 -9.41 -17.46
C ALA A 221 -14.84 -8.39 -17.68
N LEU A 222 -14.51 -7.10 -17.91
CA LEU A 222 -15.48 -6.07 -18.23
C LEU A 222 -16.21 -6.33 -19.56
N GLU A 223 -15.51 -6.82 -20.58
CA GLU A 223 -16.13 -7.24 -21.85
C GLU A 223 -17.15 -8.36 -21.63
N LYS A 224 -16.79 -9.40 -20.84
CA LYS A 224 -17.72 -10.50 -20.49
C LYS A 224 -18.93 -10.02 -19.72
N LEU A 225 -18.74 -9.11 -18.75
CA LEU A 225 -19.85 -8.48 -17.99
C LEU A 225 -20.77 -7.67 -18.93
N ASN A 226 -20.20 -6.92 -19.87
CA ASN A 226 -20.98 -6.18 -20.86
C ASN A 226 -21.75 -7.11 -21.80
N ALA A 227 -21.15 -8.20 -22.27
CA ALA A 227 -21.83 -9.21 -23.09
C ALA A 227 -22.94 -9.94 -22.31
N LEU A 228 -22.76 -10.15 -21.00
CA LEU A 228 -23.79 -10.80 -20.18
C LEU A 228 -25.07 -9.96 -20.10
N LYS A 229 -24.98 -8.62 -20.06
CA LYS A 229 -26.11 -7.70 -20.02
C LYS A 229 -26.99 -7.73 -21.28
N THR A 230 -26.45 -8.16 -22.42
CA THR A 230 -27.22 -8.24 -23.67
C THR A 230 -28.12 -9.48 -23.74
N LYS A 231 -27.98 -10.40 -22.79
CA LYS A 231 -28.86 -11.59 -22.68
C LYS A 231 -30.18 -11.20 -22.04
N THR A 232 -31.26 -11.25 -22.80
CA THR A 232 -32.59 -10.83 -22.38
C THR A 232 -33.38 -11.90 -21.62
N ASP A 233 -32.88 -13.13 -21.58
CA ASP A 233 -33.50 -14.32 -21.00
C ASP A 233 -33.08 -14.61 -19.54
N LEU A 234 -32.16 -13.82 -19.00
CA LEU A 234 -31.68 -14.00 -17.64
C LEU A 234 -32.50 -13.23 -16.60
N SER A 235 -32.83 -13.89 -15.50
CA SER A 235 -33.35 -13.20 -14.31
C SER A 235 -32.27 -12.31 -13.67
N ALA A 236 -32.70 -11.29 -12.91
CA ALA A 236 -31.77 -10.41 -12.19
C ALA A 236 -30.86 -11.20 -11.24
N GLU A 237 -31.37 -12.24 -10.60
CA GLU A 237 -30.60 -13.12 -9.71
C GLU A 237 -29.53 -13.92 -10.48
N SER A 238 -29.92 -14.51 -11.63
CA SER A 238 -28.98 -15.23 -12.50
C SER A 238 -27.91 -14.30 -13.06
N LEU A 239 -28.27 -13.11 -13.47
CA LEU A 239 -27.34 -12.09 -13.94
C LEU A 239 -26.29 -11.73 -12.87
N LEU A 240 -26.72 -11.52 -11.64
CA LEU A 240 -25.82 -11.20 -10.52
C LEU A 240 -24.87 -12.37 -10.22
N LYS A 241 -25.39 -13.60 -10.16
CA LYS A 241 -24.61 -14.83 -9.92
C LYS A 241 -23.56 -15.05 -11.00
N ASP A 242 -23.93 -14.92 -12.29
CA ASP A 242 -23.01 -15.07 -13.40
C ASP A 242 -21.96 -13.94 -13.41
N SER A 243 -22.36 -12.72 -13.05
CA SER A 243 -21.43 -11.59 -12.89
C SER A 243 -20.41 -11.85 -11.78
N GLU A 244 -20.85 -12.37 -10.63
CA GLU A 244 -19.95 -12.74 -9.54
C GLU A 244 -18.95 -13.82 -9.96
N GLN A 245 -19.40 -14.83 -10.72
CA GLN A 245 -18.50 -15.87 -11.22
C GLN A 245 -17.45 -15.32 -12.18
N ILE A 246 -17.84 -14.42 -13.09
CA ILE A 246 -16.90 -13.73 -14.00
C ILE A 246 -15.85 -12.96 -13.21
N VAL A 247 -16.25 -12.23 -12.18
CA VAL A 247 -15.34 -11.43 -11.34
C VAL A 247 -14.43 -12.34 -10.52
N ARG A 248 -14.95 -13.40 -9.92
CA ARG A 248 -14.17 -14.39 -9.17
C ARG A 248 -13.10 -15.04 -10.03
N ASP A 249 -13.47 -15.45 -11.24
CA ASP A 249 -12.54 -16.04 -12.20
C ASP A 249 -11.48 -15.04 -12.66
N TRP A 250 -11.86 -13.77 -12.87
CA TRP A 250 -10.90 -12.70 -13.18
C TRP A 250 -9.91 -12.47 -12.03
N LEU A 251 -10.38 -12.29 -10.81
CA LEU A 251 -9.52 -12.06 -9.64
C LEU A 251 -8.53 -13.22 -9.44
N ASN A 252 -9.00 -14.46 -9.61
CA ASN A 252 -8.13 -15.63 -9.54
C ASN A 252 -7.08 -15.64 -10.65
N ARG A 253 -7.44 -15.31 -11.91
CA ARG A 253 -6.46 -15.22 -13.00
C ARG A 253 -5.48 -14.08 -12.81
N ALA A 254 -5.92 -12.92 -12.32
CA ALA A 254 -5.05 -11.79 -12.03
C ALA A 254 -4.06 -12.09 -10.87
N ALA A 255 -4.47 -12.92 -9.91
CA ALA A 255 -3.62 -13.37 -8.81
C ALA A 255 -2.62 -14.47 -9.24
N HIS A 256 -3.00 -15.35 -10.16
CA HIS A 256 -2.19 -16.50 -10.58
C HIS A 256 -1.72 -16.33 -12.03
N ILE A 257 -0.47 -15.91 -12.17
CA ILE A 257 0.19 -15.73 -13.47
C ILE A 257 0.35 -17.10 -14.12
N LYS A 258 -0.14 -17.26 -15.37
CA LYS A 258 -0.06 -18.51 -16.09
C LYS A 258 1.22 -18.68 -16.92
N ASP A 259 1.84 -17.57 -17.33
CA ASP A 259 3.10 -17.58 -18.06
C ASP A 259 4.22 -18.09 -17.13
N PRO A 260 4.91 -19.21 -17.49
CA PRO A 260 5.89 -19.83 -16.59
C PRO A 260 7.09 -18.92 -16.29
N ASP A 261 7.56 -18.14 -17.26
CA ASP A 261 8.70 -17.24 -17.10
C ASP A 261 8.34 -16.06 -16.17
N LEU A 262 7.13 -15.50 -16.32
CA LEU A 262 6.64 -14.44 -15.43
C LEU A 262 6.31 -14.95 -14.03
N LEU A 263 5.82 -16.19 -13.91
CA LEU A 263 5.56 -16.83 -12.63
C LEU A 263 6.87 -17.04 -11.85
N GLU A 264 7.86 -17.71 -12.49
CA GLU A 264 9.19 -17.91 -11.91
C GLU A 264 9.83 -16.59 -11.49
N TYR A 265 9.75 -15.57 -12.36
CA TYR A 265 10.24 -14.24 -12.02
C TYR A 265 9.52 -13.66 -10.80
N SER A 266 8.21 -13.76 -10.71
CA SER A 266 7.41 -13.26 -9.59
C SER A 266 7.79 -13.95 -8.27
N GLU A 267 7.89 -15.28 -8.28
CA GLU A 267 8.28 -16.07 -7.11
C GLU A 267 9.71 -15.77 -6.65
N ARG A 268 10.66 -15.68 -7.58
CA ARG A 268 12.03 -15.28 -7.30
C ARG A 268 12.09 -13.89 -6.67
N ARG A 269 11.30 -12.93 -7.18
CA ARG A 269 11.23 -11.56 -6.64
C ARG A 269 10.70 -11.53 -5.21
N LEU A 270 9.65 -12.27 -4.91
CA LEU A 270 9.12 -12.40 -3.56
C LEU A 270 10.19 -12.92 -2.60
N LYS A 271 10.83 -14.05 -2.95
CA LYS A 271 11.90 -14.64 -2.16
C LYS A 271 13.06 -13.66 -1.91
N VAL A 272 13.58 -13.03 -2.97
CA VAL A 272 14.72 -12.09 -2.85
C VAL A 272 14.33 -10.87 -2.01
N ASN A 273 13.11 -10.37 -2.13
CA ASN A 273 12.65 -9.22 -1.34
C ASN A 273 12.62 -9.54 0.16
N CYS A 274 12.04 -10.68 0.56
CA CYS A 274 11.99 -11.04 1.98
C CYS A 274 13.39 -11.37 2.57
N GLU A 275 14.28 -11.97 1.77
CA GLU A 275 15.68 -12.19 2.15
C GLU A 275 16.42 -10.85 2.31
N ALA A 276 16.19 -9.88 1.43
CA ALA A 276 16.79 -8.56 1.50
C ALA A 276 16.35 -7.78 2.75
N VAL A 277 15.09 -7.94 3.18
CA VAL A 277 14.58 -7.35 4.44
C VAL A 277 15.38 -7.88 5.63
N ALA A 278 15.58 -9.20 5.74
CA ALA A 278 16.38 -9.80 6.81
C ALA A 278 17.83 -9.33 6.74
N ALA A 279 18.46 -9.40 5.56
CA ALA A 279 19.84 -8.99 5.34
C ALA A 279 20.08 -7.52 5.74
N PHE A 280 19.20 -6.61 5.33
CA PHE A 280 19.31 -5.20 5.71
C PHE A 280 19.06 -4.99 7.22
N HIS A 281 18.00 -5.60 7.78
CA HIS A 281 17.71 -5.52 9.21
C HIS A 281 18.92 -5.89 10.07
N ASN A 282 19.66 -6.92 9.69
CA ASN A 282 20.82 -7.41 10.43
C ASN A 282 22.03 -6.46 10.39
N THR A 283 22.03 -5.45 9.50
CA THR A 283 23.02 -4.35 9.51
C THR A 283 22.64 -3.18 10.41
N THR A 284 21.43 -3.20 10.99
CA THR A 284 20.92 -2.06 11.77
C THR A 284 21.48 -2.04 13.20
N THR A 285 21.63 -0.82 13.74
CA THR A 285 22.07 -0.63 15.13
C THR A 285 20.94 -0.90 16.11
N PRO A 286 21.25 -1.12 17.42
CA PRO A 286 20.23 -1.25 18.45
C PRO A 286 19.25 -0.06 18.49
N GLU A 287 19.73 1.19 18.27
CA GLU A 287 18.91 2.39 18.25
C GLU A 287 17.97 2.41 17.03
N GLN A 288 18.42 1.93 15.88
CA GLN A 288 17.60 1.78 14.68
C GLN A 288 16.53 0.71 14.89
N ARG A 289 16.87 -0.43 15.45
CA ARG A 289 15.91 -1.48 15.80
C ARG A 289 14.88 -1.00 16.83
N ALA A 290 15.31 -0.18 17.81
CA ALA A 290 14.39 0.44 18.77
C ALA A 290 13.37 1.36 18.06
N LYS A 291 13.79 2.14 17.05
CA LYS A 291 12.87 2.95 16.23
C LYS A 291 11.88 2.10 15.45
N ALA A 292 12.35 1.04 14.78
CA ALA A 292 11.48 0.11 14.06
C ALA A 292 10.45 -0.53 15.01
N ARG A 293 10.88 -0.97 16.19
CA ARG A 293 10.00 -1.51 17.23
C ARG A 293 8.98 -0.49 17.72
N ALA A 294 9.40 0.77 17.93
CA ALA A 294 8.48 1.85 18.33
C ALA A 294 7.42 2.09 17.25
N LYS A 295 7.77 2.00 15.97
CA LYS A 295 6.83 2.12 14.85
C LYS A 295 5.86 0.94 14.81
N LEU A 296 6.34 -0.30 14.99
CA LEU A 296 5.46 -1.48 15.11
C LEU A 296 4.48 -1.35 16.28
N LYS A 297 4.95 -0.84 17.43
CA LYS A 297 4.08 -0.59 18.60
C LYS A 297 3.02 0.49 18.33
N ALA A 298 3.37 1.51 17.55
CA ALA A 298 2.42 2.53 17.11
C ALA A 298 1.34 1.91 16.20
N TYR A 299 1.72 1.07 15.24
CA TYR A 299 0.77 0.34 14.40
C TYR A 299 -0.11 -0.60 15.22
N GLU A 300 0.47 -1.38 16.15
CA GLU A 300 -0.29 -2.22 17.09
C GLU A 300 -1.35 -1.42 17.84
N SER A 301 -0.97 -0.28 18.38
CA SER A 301 -1.90 0.60 19.13
C SER A 301 -3.07 1.08 18.27
N VAL A 302 -2.81 1.49 17.03
CA VAL A 302 -3.85 1.93 16.09
C VAL A 302 -4.77 0.77 15.71
N VAL A 303 -4.20 -0.39 15.35
CA VAL A 303 -4.99 -1.57 14.98
C VAL A 303 -5.86 -2.04 16.14
N LEU A 304 -5.33 -2.07 17.37
CA LEU A 304 -6.11 -2.38 18.58
C LEU A 304 -7.29 -1.44 18.80
N LYS A 305 -7.12 -0.14 18.57
CA LYS A 305 -8.22 0.83 18.66
C LYS A 305 -9.27 0.56 17.60
N LEU A 306 -8.86 0.37 16.33
CA LEU A 306 -9.76 0.13 15.22
C LEU A 306 -10.57 -1.17 15.39
N VAL A 307 -9.95 -2.23 15.91
CA VAL A 307 -10.63 -3.50 16.20
C VAL A 307 -11.64 -3.35 17.35
N LYS A 308 -11.35 -2.50 18.36
CA LYS A 308 -12.26 -2.28 19.50
C LYS A 308 -13.38 -1.29 19.22
N ALA A 309 -13.28 -0.47 18.19
CA ALA A 309 -14.28 0.52 17.79
C ALA A 309 -15.44 -0.09 16.98
N GLN A 310 -15.75 -1.39 17.20
CA GLN A 310 -16.85 -2.13 16.59
C GLN A 310 -18.18 -1.79 17.26
#